data_79616dae9ad4bc9ac8d15466fd9eba94
#
_entry.id   79616dae9ad4bc9ac8d15466fd9eba94
#
_cell.length_a   1.000
_cell.length_b   1.000
_cell.length_c   1.000
_cell.angle_alpha   90.00
_cell.angle_beta   90.00
_cell.angle_gamma   90.00
#
_symmetry.space_group_name_H-M   'P 1'
#
loop_
_entity.id
_entity.type
_entity.pdbx_description
1 polymer ?
#
loop_
_entity_poly.entity_id
_entity_poly.type
_entity_poly.pdbx_seq_one_letter_code
_entity_poly.pdbx_strand_id
1 'polypeptide(L)'
;SSYLNNNQEPDGAIRWLPMCAEVDGTAANVDLFAQYNIPLPTNYAEFVAAINAFEAVGIKGYQADWRYDYTCLETMQGSAIPELMSLEGTTWRRNYESETEDGSTGLDDVVWPKVFEKYEQFLKDVRVQPGDDRLELNPIAEPFYARQTAMIRTTAGIADVIPDQYGFHASILPYFGETANDSWLLTYPMCQAAVSNTVAQDEAKLAAVLKVLEAVYS
;
A
#
# COMPACT_ATOMS: atom_id res chain seq x y z
N SER A 1 3.74 21.27 2.21
CA SER A 1 3.82 19.87 2.62
C SER A 1 4.44 19.05 1.49
N SER A 2 5.02 17.92 1.79
CA SER A 2 5.60 17.01 0.78
C SER A 2 4.59 16.58 -0.28
N TYR A 3 3.33 16.40 0.09
CA TYR A 3 2.25 16.07 -0.85
C TYR A 3 1.96 17.16 -1.88
N LEU A 4 2.09 18.44 -1.52
CA LEU A 4 1.91 19.52 -2.49
C LEU A 4 3.07 19.57 -3.50
N ASN A 5 4.29 19.30 -3.05
CA ASN A 5 5.44 19.26 -3.95
C ASN A 5 5.36 18.09 -4.94
N ASN A 6 4.82 16.95 -4.53
CA ASN A 6 4.63 15.78 -5.40
C ASN A 6 3.47 15.97 -6.41
N ASN A 7 2.61 16.98 -6.21
CA ASN A 7 1.46 17.27 -7.07
C ASN A 7 1.68 18.50 -7.93
N GLN A 8 2.91 18.98 -8.04
CA GLN A 8 3.28 20.11 -8.85
C GLN A 8 3.53 19.63 -10.29
N GLU A 9 2.82 20.23 -11.22
CA GLU A 9 3.02 20.02 -12.66
C GLU A 9 4.39 20.57 -13.11
N PRO A 10 4.90 20.18 -14.27
CA PRO A 10 6.16 20.69 -14.81
C PRO A 10 6.21 22.22 -14.95
N ASP A 11 5.06 22.87 -15.13
CA ASP A 11 4.92 24.33 -15.18
C ASP A 11 4.89 25.00 -13.80
N GLY A 12 5.03 24.21 -12.72
CA GLY A 12 4.99 24.68 -11.34
C GLY A 12 3.57 24.84 -10.76
N ALA A 13 2.52 24.59 -11.54
CA ALA A 13 1.15 24.74 -11.08
C ALA A 13 0.70 23.55 -10.23
N ILE A 14 -0.10 23.81 -9.21
CA ILE A 14 -0.84 22.79 -8.45
C ILE A 14 -2.29 22.85 -8.92
N ARG A 15 -2.73 21.81 -9.67
CA ARG A 15 -4.05 21.78 -10.30
C ARG A 15 -5.09 21.03 -9.48
N TRP A 16 -4.66 20.28 -8.45
CA TRP A 16 -5.53 19.55 -7.56
C TRP A 16 -4.91 19.44 -6.16
N LEU A 17 -5.75 19.29 -5.17
CA LEU A 17 -5.36 19.16 -3.77
C LEU A 17 -5.83 17.80 -3.23
N PRO A 18 -4.98 17.01 -2.57
CA PRO A 18 -5.41 15.81 -1.90
C PRO A 18 -6.22 16.16 -0.64
N MET A 19 -7.32 15.46 -0.41
CA MET A 19 -8.14 15.62 0.79
C MET A 19 -7.63 14.77 1.95
N CYS A 20 -7.05 13.61 1.62
CA CYS A 20 -6.43 12.70 2.60
C CYS A 20 -5.27 11.95 1.97
N ALA A 21 -4.54 11.22 2.78
CA ALA A 21 -3.56 10.23 2.35
C ALA A 21 -4.05 8.83 2.75
N GLU A 22 -3.94 7.89 1.85
CA GLU A 22 -4.08 6.47 2.14
C GLU A 22 -2.72 5.91 2.55
N VAL A 23 -2.73 4.96 3.47
CA VAL A 23 -1.56 4.18 3.85
C VAL A 23 -1.88 2.72 3.58
N ASP A 24 -1.17 2.13 2.65
CA ASP A 24 -1.28 0.73 2.26
C ASP A 24 -0.20 -0.11 2.91
N GLY A 25 -0.57 -1.32 3.31
CA GLY A 25 0.33 -2.25 3.97
C GLY A 25 -0.39 -3.55 4.34
N THR A 26 0.06 -4.15 5.42
CA THR A 26 -0.50 -5.39 5.95
C THR A 26 -1.12 -5.15 7.32
N ALA A 27 -2.45 -5.29 7.45
CA ALA A 27 -3.08 -5.29 8.76
C ALA A 27 -2.77 -6.61 9.48
N ALA A 28 -2.23 -6.52 10.69
CA ALA A 28 -1.97 -7.65 11.57
C ALA A 28 -2.92 -7.62 12.78
N ASN A 29 -3.49 -8.76 13.13
CA ASN A 29 -4.26 -8.92 14.36
C ASN A 29 -3.31 -9.06 15.55
N VAL A 30 -3.01 -7.94 16.22
CA VAL A 30 -2.03 -7.86 17.32
C VAL A 30 -2.39 -8.79 18.48
N ASP A 31 -3.68 -8.97 18.74
CA ASP A 31 -4.16 -9.83 19.82
C ASP A 31 -3.88 -11.33 19.52
N LEU A 32 -3.97 -11.76 18.24
CA LEU A 32 -3.56 -13.10 17.84
C LEU A 32 -2.05 -13.30 18.02
N PHE A 33 -1.25 -12.33 17.60
CA PHE A 33 0.20 -12.39 17.81
C PHE A 33 0.55 -12.55 19.28
N ALA A 34 -0.08 -11.77 20.16
CA ALA A 34 0.11 -11.88 21.61
C ALA A 34 -0.40 -13.23 22.15
N GLN A 35 -1.58 -13.69 21.71
CA GLN A 35 -2.18 -14.95 22.16
C GLN A 35 -1.30 -16.17 21.89
N TYR A 36 -0.64 -16.20 20.73
CA TYR A 36 0.21 -17.32 20.31
C TYR A 36 1.69 -17.09 20.59
N ASN A 37 2.06 -16.00 21.27
CA ASN A 37 3.45 -15.61 21.55
C ASN A 37 4.32 -15.54 20.28
N ILE A 38 3.73 -15.09 19.17
CA ILE A 38 4.41 -14.82 17.91
C ILE A 38 4.80 -13.34 17.91
N PRO A 39 6.06 -12.96 17.72
CA PRO A 39 6.43 -11.55 17.65
C PRO A 39 5.89 -10.89 16.37
N LEU A 40 5.53 -9.61 16.46
CA LEU A 40 5.23 -8.82 15.25
C LEU A 40 6.50 -8.70 14.41
N PRO A 41 6.43 -8.98 13.11
CA PRO A 41 7.60 -8.95 12.24
C PRO A 41 8.09 -7.52 12.00
N THR A 42 9.40 -7.37 11.88
CA THR A 42 10.08 -6.11 11.55
C THR A 42 10.86 -6.17 10.24
N ASN A 43 11.01 -7.37 9.67
CA ASN A 43 11.69 -7.64 8.40
C ASN A 43 11.03 -8.82 7.68
N TYR A 44 11.44 -9.05 6.43
CA TYR A 44 10.82 -10.07 5.58
C TYR A 44 10.97 -11.50 6.13
N ALA A 45 12.13 -11.85 6.68
CA ALA A 45 12.35 -13.19 7.25
C ALA A 45 11.42 -13.45 8.46
N GLU A 46 11.22 -12.46 9.31
CA GLU A 46 10.30 -12.54 10.44
C GLU A 46 8.83 -12.60 9.99
N PHE A 47 8.49 -11.89 8.91
CA PHE A 47 7.15 -11.96 8.29
C PHE A 47 6.83 -13.37 7.81
N VAL A 48 7.75 -14.00 7.07
CA VAL A 48 7.59 -15.40 6.63
C VAL A 48 7.54 -16.36 7.81
N ALA A 49 8.37 -16.14 8.84
CA ALA A 49 8.35 -16.95 10.06
C ALA A 49 7.00 -16.84 10.80
N ALA A 50 6.41 -15.65 10.87
CA ALA A 50 5.09 -15.43 11.45
C ALA A 50 3.99 -16.15 10.66
N ILE A 51 4.01 -16.09 9.32
CA ILE A 51 3.09 -16.86 8.47
C ILE A 51 3.17 -18.35 8.82
N ASN A 52 4.38 -18.92 8.82
CA ASN A 52 4.59 -20.32 9.11
C ASN A 52 4.12 -20.72 10.53
N ALA A 53 4.35 -19.86 11.51
CA ALA A 53 3.96 -20.10 12.90
C ALA A 53 2.42 -20.13 13.04
N PHE A 54 1.69 -19.24 12.40
CA PHE A 54 0.23 -19.25 12.39
C PHE A 54 -0.35 -20.46 11.67
N GLU A 55 0.19 -20.81 10.51
CA GLU A 55 -0.23 -22.00 9.76
C GLU A 55 -0.05 -23.28 10.58
N ALA A 56 1.02 -23.38 11.38
CA ALA A 56 1.27 -24.52 12.24
C ALA A 56 0.21 -24.70 13.34
N VAL A 57 -0.52 -23.65 13.71
CA VAL A 57 -1.62 -23.71 14.69
C VAL A 57 -3.01 -23.63 14.03
N GLY A 58 -3.08 -23.78 12.70
CA GLY A 58 -4.34 -23.82 11.95
C GLY A 58 -4.99 -22.46 11.68
N ILE A 59 -4.23 -21.36 11.82
CA ILE A 59 -4.65 -20.00 11.47
C ILE A 59 -3.97 -19.63 10.17
N LYS A 60 -4.72 -19.07 9.20
CA LYS A 60 -4.10 -18.60 7.97
C LYS A 60 -3.17 -17.43 8.27
N GLY A 61 -1.89 -17.55 7.87
CA GLY A 61 -0.88 -16.55 8.20
C GLY A 61 -1.10 -15.21 7.48
N TYR A 62 -1.39 -15.26 6.18
CA TYR A 62 -1.60 -14.06 5.36
C TYR A 62 -2.64 -14.30 4.27
N GLN A 63 -3.40 -13.26 3.93
CA GLN A 63 -4.33 -13.25 2.82
C GLN A 63 -4.40 -11.88 2.15
N ALA A 64 -4.60 -11.86 0.84
CA ALA A 64 -4.86 -10.66 0.05
C ALA A 64 -5.92 -10.95 -1.01
N ASP A 65 -6.47 -9.87 -1.54
CA ASP A 65 -7.53 -9.86 -2.53
C ASP A 65 -6.94 -9.92 -3.94
N TRP A 66 -6.48 -11.10 -4.32
CA TRP A 66 -5.77 -11.34 -5.58
C TRP A 66 -6.64 -11.23 -6.83
N ARG A 67 -7.95 -11.07 -6.68
CA ARG A 67 -8.88 -10.84 -7.79
C ARG A 67 -8.68 -9.48 -8.43
N TYR A 68 -8.30 -8.49 -7.63
CA TYR A 68 -8.20 -7.12 -8.09
C TYR A 68 -6.79 -6.80 -8.54
N ASP A 69 -6.69 -6.18 -9.71
CA ASP A 69 -5.44 -5.75 -10.32
C ASP A 69 -4.67 -4.74 -9.44
N TYR A 70 -5.38 -3.85 -8.73
CA TYR A 70 -4.76 -2.93 -7.79
C TYR A 70 -4.07 -3.65 -6.63
N THR A 71 -4.61 -4.75 -6.10
CA THR A 71 -3.93 -5.53 -5.05
C THR A 71 -2.63 -6.13 -5.55
N CYS A 72 -2.63 -6.70 -6.76
CA CYS A 72 -1.41 -7.22 -7.38
C CYS A 72 -0.40 -6.10 -7.62
N LEU A 73 -0.87 -4.94 -8.11
CA LEU A 73 -0.02 -3.78 -8.37
C LEU A 73 0.60 -3.23 -7.07
N GLU A 74 -0.21 -3.01 -6.04
CA GLU A 74 0.26 -2.41 -4.78
C GLU A 74 1.17 -3.35 -3.99
N THR A 75 0.89 -4.66 -3.97
CA THR A 75 1.81 -5.65 -3.36
C THR A 75 3.12 -5.75 -4.12
N MET A 76 3.09 -5.64 -5.45
CA MET A 76 4.30 -5.58 -6.26
C MET A 76 5.07 -4.27 -6.01
N GLN A 77 4.39 -3.13 -5.98
CA GLN A 77 4.99 -1.83 -5.65
C GLN A 77 5.62 -1.86 -4.26
N GLY A 78 4.90 -2.38 -3.26
CA GLY A 78 5.42 -2.53 -1.90
C GLY A 78 6.69 -3.38 -1.86
N SER A 79 6.70 -4.51 -2.56
CA SER A 79 7.87 -5.39 -2.68
C SER A 79 9.04 -4.73 -3.45
N ALA A 80 8.73 -3.80 -4.34
CA ALA A 80 9.71 -3.08 -5.14
C ALA A 80 10.38 -1.92 -4.38
N ILE A 81 9.74 -1.36 -3.36
CA ILE A 81 10.23 -0.15 -2.67
C ILE A 81 11.68 -0.30 -2.18
N PRO A 82 12.11 -1.39 -1.53
CA PRO A 82 13.50 -1.54 -1.09
C PRO A 82 14.50 -1.40 -2.24
N GLU A 83 14.21 -2.01 -3.39
CA GLU A 83 15.07 -1.92 -4.58
C GLU A 83 15.03 -0.53 -5.20
N LEU A 84 13.85 0.07 -5.31
CA LEU A 84 13.68 1.42 -5.88
C LEU A 84 14.29 2.52 -5.00
N MET A 85 14.43 2.29 -3.70
CA MET A 85 15.06 3.22 -2.75
C MET A 85 16.57 2.99 -2.60
N SER A 86 17.12 1.92 -3.19
CA SER A 86 18.56 1.69 -3.27
C SER A 86 19.26 2.75 -4.11
N LEU A 87 20.60 2.73 -4.14
CA LEU A 87 21.38 3.64 -4.97
C LEU A 87 21.10 3.40 -6.47
N GLU A 88 21.06 2.14 -6.88
CA GLU A 88 20.74 1.73 -8.23
C GLU A 88 19.31 2.12 -8.61
N GLY A 89 18.35 1.87 -7.73
CA GLY A 89 16.95 2.23 -7.95
C GLY A 89 16.73 3.75 -8.04
N THR A 90 17.44 4.53 -7.23
CA THR A 90 17.41 5.98 -7.30
C THR A 90 17.99 6.48 -8.64
N THR A 91 19.07 5.84 -9.11
CA THR A 91 19.68 6.16 -10.42
C THR A 91 18.72 5.81 -11.55
N TRP A 92 18.12 4.61 -11.51
CA TRP A 92 17.13 4.18 -12.49
C TRP A 92 15.93 5.15 -12.56
N ARG A 93 15.35 5.55 -11.45
CA ARG A 93 14.21 6.49 -11.42
C ARG A 93 14.54 7.84 -12.04
N ARG A 94 15.73 8.38 -11.76
CA ARG A 94 16.18 9.65 -12.36
C ARG A 94 16.33 9.53 -13.87
N ASN A 95 16.93 8.45 -14.35
CA ASN A 95 17.10 8.22 -15.78
C ASN A 95 15.75 8.01 -16.45
N TYR A 96 14.87 7.24 -15.83
CA TYR A 96 13.52 7.01 -16.35
C TYR A 96 12.74 8.32 -16.55
N GLU A 97 12.76 9.21 -15.56
CA GLU A 97 12.12 10.51 -15.64
C GLU A 97 12.71 11.44 -16.72
N SER A 98 14.02 11.33 -16.95
CA SER A 98 14.73 12.20 -17.92
C SER A 98 14.80 11.66 -19.34
N GLU A 99 14.67 10.35 -19.54
CA GLU A 99 14.95 9.65 -20.79
C GLU A 99 13.74 8.90 -21.36
N THR A 100 12.56 9.02 -20.74
CA THR A 100 11.34 8.34 -21.18
C THR A 100 10.88 8.70 -22.58
N GLU A 101 11.23 9.89 -23.09
CA GLU A 101 10.84 10.33 -24.43
C GLU A 101 11.56 9.56 -25.53
N ASP A 102 12.77 9.08 -25.31
CA ASP A 102 13.53 8.30 -26.29
C ASP A 102 13.47 6.78 -26.07
N GLY A 103 12.80 6.33 -24.98
CA GLY A 103 12.65 4.92 -24.66
C GLY A 103 13.94 4.23 -24.22
N SER A 104 14.95 5.00 -23.81
CA SER A 104 16.27 4.49 -23.44
C SER A 104 16.29 3.74 -22.10
N THR A 105 15.30 3.97 -21.23
CA THR A 105 15.19 3.33 -19.91
C THR A 105 13.97 2.41 -19.84
N GLY A 106 14.21 1.11 -19.70
CA GLY A 106 13.18 0.08 -19.63
C GLY A 106 13.06 -0.56 -18.25
N LEU A 107 12.16 -1.53 -18.12
CA LEU A 107 11.97 -2.35 -16.91
C LEU A 107 12.99 -3.49 -16.77
N ASP A 108 13.78 -3.73 -17.79
CA ASP A 108 14.78 -4.80 -17.92
C ASP A 108 16.17 -4.42 -17.40
N ASP A 109 16.27 -3.31 -16.70
CA ASP A 109 17.51 -2.82 -16.11
C ASP A 109 17.91 -3.62 -14.86
N VAL A 110 18.95 -3.23 -14.18
CA VAL A 110 19.53 -3.92 -13.01
C VAL A 110 18.55 -4.04 -11.84
N VAL A 111 17.60 -3.12 -11.72
CA VAL A 111 16.65 -3.02 -10.61
C VAL A 111 15.47 -3.99 -10.78
N TRP A 112 14.81 -3.97 -11.94
CA TRP A 112 13.54 -4.66 -12.13
C TRP A 112 13.62 -6.19 -12.14
N PRO A 113 14.68 -6.84 -12.61
CA PRO A 113 14.84 -8.27 -12.43
C PRO A 113 14.81 -8.70 -10.95
N LYS A 114 15.45 -7.93 -10.07
CA LYS A 114 15.44 -8.18 -8.63
C LYS A 114 14.05 -7.98 -8.02
N VAL A 115 13.31 -6.95 -8.48
CA VAL A 115 11.92 -6.70 -8.05
C VAL A 115 11.03 -7.88 -8.41
N PHE A 116 11.11 -8.38 -9.65
CA PHE A 116 10.29 -9.51 -10.09
C PHE A 116 10.66 -10.80 -9.35
N GLU A 117 11.93 -11.06 -9.11
CA GLU A 117 12.38 -12.21 -8.31
C GLU A 117 11.85 -12.15 -6.86
N LYS A 118 11.95 -10.99 -6.21
CA LYS A 118 11.42 -10.77 -4.85
C LYS A 118 9.89 -10.91 -4.82
N TYR A 119 9.20 -10.38 -5.81
CA TYR A 119 7.74 -10.50 -5.87
C TYR A 119 7.29 -11.94 -6.13
N GLU A 120 7.95 -12.67 -7.02
CA GLU A 120 7.70 -14.10 -7.22
C GLU A 120 7.93 -14.90 -5.93
N GLN A 121 8.99 -14.60 -5.18
CA GLN A 121 9.25 -15.22 -3.89
C GLN A 121 8.16 -14.87 -2.87
N PHE A 122 7.74 -13.59 -2.80
CA PHE A 122 6.64 -13.15 -1.95
C PHE A 122 5.35 -13.94 -2.23
N LEU A 123 4.96 -14.09 -3.50
CA LEU A 123 3.75 -14.85 -3.88
C LEU A 123 3.82 -16.32 -3.43
N LYS A 124 5.00 -16.93 -3.47
CA LYS A 124 5.24 -18.29 -2.94
C LYS A 124 5.14 -18.34 -1.42
N ASP A 125 5.75 -17.39 -0.73
CA ASP A 125 5.81 -17.36 0.74
C ASP A 125 4.45 -17.05 1.36
N VAL A 126 3.64 -16.19 0.74
CA VAL A 126 2.24 -15.93 1.17
C VAL A 126 1.26 -17.00 0.66
N ARG A 127 1.76 -17.98 -0.10
CA ARG A 127 1.02 -19.17 -0.56
C ARG A 127 -0.22 -18.88 -1.38
N VAL A 128 -0.08 -17.99 -2.37
CA VAL A 128 -1.14 -17.77 -3.37
C VAL A 128 -1.50 -19.09 -4.04
N GLN A 129 -2.79 -19.44 -4.01
CA GLN A 129 -3.28 -20.69 -4.56
C GLN A 129 -4.06 -20.46 -5.87
N PRO A 130 -4.10 -21.44 -6.77
CA PRO A 130 -5.01 -21.40 -7.91
C PRO A 130 -6.45 -21.18 -7.45
N GLY A 131 -7.08 -20.12 -7.93
CA GLY A 131 -8.44 -19.73 -7.56
C GLY A 131 -8.54 -18.61 -6.55
N ASP A 132 -7.45 -18.19 -5.91
CA ASP A 132 -7.43 -17.01 -5.03
C ASP A 132 -7.77 -15.72 -5.81
N ASP A 133 -7.47 -15.69 -7.10
CA ASP A 133 -7.88 -14.64 -8.06
C ASP A 133 -9.39 -14.53 -8.29
N ARG A 134 -10.19 -15.43 -7.73
CA ARG A 134 -11.67 -15.44 -7.82
C ARG A 134 -12.35 -14.99 -6.54
N LEU A 135 -11.59 -14.82 -5.45
CA LEU A 135 -12.15 -14.41 -4.16
C LEU A 135 -12.47 -12.93 -4.19
N GLU A 136 -13.64 -12.56 -3.69
CA GLU A 136 -14.06 -11.17 -3.53
C GLU A 136 -13.53 -10.59 -2.20
N LEU A 137 -13.47 -9.27 -2.11
CA LEU A 137 -12.92 -8.56 -0.94
C LEU A 137 -13.58 -8.98 0.38
N ASN A 138 -14.91 -9.05 0.42
CA ASN A 138 -15.64 -9.43 1.63
C ASN A 138 -15.28 -10.82 2.16
N PRO A 139 -15.21 -11.89 1.32
CA PRO A 139 -14.74 -13.19 1.75
C PRO A 139 -13.31 -13.21 2.28
N ILE A 140 -12.47 -12.23 1.92
CA ILE A 140 -11.10 -12.14 2.40
C ILE A 140 -11.01 -11.45 3.76
N ALA A 141 -11.78 -10.39 3.96
CA ALA A 141 -11.82 -9.64 5.22
C ALA A 141 -12.55 -10.41 6.34
N GLU A 142 -13.62 -11.13 6.01
CA GLU A 142 -14.40 -11.90 6.99
C GLU A 142 -13.57 -12.89 7.82
N PRO A 143 -12.66 -13.73 7.26
CA PRO A 143 -11.80 -14.59 8.07
C PRO A 143 -10.85 -13.82 8.99
N PHE A 144 -10.41 -12.62 8.60
CA PHE A 144 -9.60 -11.77 9.46
C PHE A 144 -10.42 -11.24 10.64
N TYR A 145 -11.63 -10.75 10.38
CA TYR A 145 -12.55 -10.29 11.43
C TYR A 145 -12.97 -11.44 12.37
N ALA A 146 -13.11 -12.64 11.85
CA ALA A 146 -13.36 -13.85 12.61
C ALA A 146 -12.11 -14.43 13.32
N ARG A 147 -10.95 -13.76 13.24
CA ARG A 147 -9.67 -14.19 13.80
C ARG A 147 -9.16 -15.54 13.26
N GLN A 148 -9.54 -15.87 12.04
CA GLN A 148 -9.11 -17.09 11.31
C GLN A 148 -7.91 -16.83 10.40
N THR A 149 -7.60 -15.55 10.13
CA THR A 149 -6.45 -15.07 9.39
C THR A 149 -5.69 -14.07 10.26
N ALA A 150 -4.37 -14.21 10.34
CA ALA A 150 -3.55 -13.37 11.21
C ALA A 150 -3.21 -12.03 10.57
N MET A 151 -3.02 -12.00 9.27
CA MET A 151 -2.63 -10.81 8.51
C MET A 151 -3.38 -10.73 7.18
N ILE A 152 -3.81 -9.52 6.80
CA ILE A 152 -4.39 -9.26 5.48
C ILE A 152 -3.75 -8.02 4.84
N ARG A 153 -3.62 -8.05 3.51
CA ARG A 153 -3.34 -6.81 2.77
C ARG A 153 -4.56 -5.88 2.85
N THR A 154 -4.34 -4.64 3.27
CA THR A 154 -5.38 -3.62 3.34
C THR A 154 -4.78 -2.24 3.57
N THR A 155 -5.62 -1.25 3.84
CA THR A 155 -5.21 0.11 4.16
C THR A 155 -5.37 0.43 5.65
N ALA A 156 -4.72 1.50 6.12
CA ALA A 156 -4.70 1.89 7.53
C ALA A 156 -6.09 2.21 8.10
N GLY A 157 -7.02 2.66 7.26
CA GLY A 157 -8.39 2.99 7.71
C GLY A 157 -9.13 1.83 8.36
N ILE A 158 -8.77 0.58 8.03
CA ILE A 158 -9.37 -0.60 8.65
C ILE A 158 -8.90 -0.79 10.11
N ALA A 159 -7.67 -0.44 10.43
CA ALA A 159 -7.12 -0.64 11.77
C ALA A 159 -7.84 0.20 12.83
N ASP A 160 -8.33 1.38 12.45
CA ASP A 160 -9.02 2.30 13.36
C ASP A 160 -10.44 1.83 13.73
N VAL A 161 -11.11 1.11 12.82
CA VAL A 161 -12.51 0.67 13.02
C VAL A 161 -12.62 -0.72 13.65
N ILE A 162 -11.59 -1.53 13.59
CA ILE A 162 -11.59 -2.92 14.08
C ILE A 162 -11.88 -3.02 15.58
N PRO A 163 -11.26 -2.23 16.49
CA PRO A 163 -11.50 -2.37 17.92
C PRO A 163 -12.97 -2.22 18.30
N ASP A 164 -13.65 -1.25 17.71
CA ASP A 164 -15.06 -0.93 18.02
C ASP A 164 -16.03 -1.97 17.43
N GLN A 165 -15.74 -2.48 16.24
CA GLN A 165 -16.64 -3.38 15.51
C GLN A 165 -16.40 -4.85 15.82
N TYR A 166 -15.16 -5.28 16.04
CA TYR A 166 -14.76 -6.68 16.11
C TYR A 166 -14.06 -7.09 17.41
N GLY A 167 -13.76 -6.12 18.28
CA GLY A 167 -13.25 -6.35 19.64
C GLY A 167 -11.83 -6.92 19.69
N PHE A 168 -10.96 -6.58 18.74
CA PHE A 168 -9.52 -6.86 18.79
C PHE A 168 -8.73 -5.68 18.23
N HIS A 169 -7.42 -5.65 18.48
CA HIS A 169 -6.53 -4.61 17.99
C HIS A 169 -5.84 -5.05 16.72
N ALA A 170 -5.76 -4.13 15.75
CA ALA A 170 -4.98 -4.31 14.55
C ALA A 170 -3.90 -3.23 14.44
N SER A 171 -2.81 -3.55 13.73
CA SER A 171 -1.75 -2.61 13.39
C SER A 171 -1.41 -2.75 11.91
N ILE A 172 -1.10 -1.64 11.25
CA ILE A 172 -0.59 -1.69 9.88
C ILE A 172 0.91 -1.90 9.93
N LEU A 173 1.33 -2.98 9.31
CA LEU A 173 2.73 -3.34 9.11
C LEU A 173 3.17 -2.92 7.71
N PRO A 174 4.46 -2.59 7.54
CA PRO A 174 5.01 -2.19 6.25
C PRO A 174 5.09 -3.37 5.28
N TYR A 175 5.40 -3.08 4.03
CA TYR A 175 6.04 -4.01 3.12
C TYR A 175 7.47 -4.23 3.56
N PHE A 176 7.83 -5.46 3.82
CA PHE A 176 9.08 -5.79 4.49
C PHE A 176 10.26 -5.91 3.52
N GLY A 177 11.35 -5.25 3.86
CA GLY A 177 12.66 -5.48 3.31
C GLY A 177 13.48 -6.50 4.12
N GLU A 178 14.77 -6.59 3.84
CA GLU A 178 15.69 -7.49 4.55
C GLU A 178 15.88 -7.09 6.02
N THR A 179 15.76 -5.80 6.30
CA THR A 179 15.86 -5.22 7.63
C THR A 179 14.68 -4.29 7.92
N ALA A 180 14.51 -3.89 9.18
CA ALA A 180 13.51 -2.90 9.56
C ALA A 180 13.72 -1.54 8.86
N ASN A 181 14.95 -1.18 8.53
CA ASN A 181 15.27 0.08 7.85
C ASN A 181 14.92 0.06 6.36
N ASP A 182 14.77 -1.11 5.77
CA ASP A 182 14.39 -1.31 4.35
C ASP A 182 12.91 -1.64 4.21
N SER A 183 12.15 -1.54 5.30
CA SER A 183 10.71 -1.84 5.33
C SER A 183 9.91 -0.54 5.24
N TRP A 184 8.94 -0.47 4.33
CA TRP A 184 8.27 0.76 3.94
C TRP A 184 6.76 0.63 3.90
N LEU A 185 6.06 1.67 4.31
CA LEU A 185 4.63 1.83 4.03
C LEU A 185 4.46 2.52 2.67
N LEU A 186 3.54 2.03 1.86
CA LEU A 186 3.14 2.70 0.64
C LEU A 186 2.09 3.76 1.00
N THR A 187 2.37 5.01 0.66
CA THR A 187 1.43 6.12 0.92
C THR A 187 1.17 6.89 -0.35
N TYR A 188 -0.09 7.23 -0.58
CA TYR A 188 -0.49 8.03 -1.75
C TYR A 188 -1.63 8.98 -1.40
N PRO A 189 -1.71 10.13 -2.11
CA PRO A 189 -2.78 11.08 -1.91
C PRO A 189 -4.10 10.54 -2.47
N MET A 190 -5.17 10.69 -1.69
CA MET A 190 -6.52 10.24 -2.04
C MET A 190 -7.51 11.37 -2.09
N CYS A 191 -8.65 11.11 -2.75
CA CYS A 191 -9.78 12.04 -2.81
C CYS A 191 -9.34 13.43 -3.30
N GLN A 192 -8.73 13.49 -4.47
CA GLN A 192 -8.20 14.72 -5.03
C GLN A 192 -9.34 15.65 -5.48
N ALA A 193 -9.24 16.92 -5.10
CA ALA A 193 -10.18 17.95 -5.49
C ALA A 193 -9.54 18.96 -6.45
N ALA A 194 -10.22 19.23 -7.55
CA ALA A 194 -9.86 20.28 -8.50
C ALA A 194 -11.09 21.10 -8.88
N VAL A 195 -10.91 22.37 -9.15
CA VAL A 195 -11.97 23.25 -9.67
C VAL A 195 -11.92 23.24 -11.20
N SER A 196 -13.04 22.92 -11.85
CA SER A 196 -13.10 22.92 -13.30
C SER A 196 -13.00 24.36 -13.87
N ASN A 197 -12.44 24.48 -15.07
CA ASN A 197 -12.34 25.79 -15.73
C ASN A 197 -13.71 26.48 -15.91
N THR A 198 -14.78 25.73 -16.16
CA THR A 198 -16.14 26.28 -16.29
C THR A 198 -16.61 26.90 -14.98
N VAL A 199 -16.31 26.30 -13.84
CA VAL A 199 -16.64 26.87 -12.52
C VAL A 199 -15.75 28.07 -12.21
N ALA A 200 -14.47 28.01 -12.56
CA ALA A 200 -13.51 29.07 -12.32
C ALA A 200 -13.88 30.40 -13.08
N GLN A 201 -14.63 30.31 -14.19
CA GLN A 201 -15.11 31.44 -14.96
C GLN A 201 -16.43 32.06 -14.44
N ASP A 202 -17.08 31.44 -13.45
CA ASP A 202 -18.32 31.90 -12.82
C ASP A 202 -18.02 32.28 -11.37
N GLU A 203 -17.91 33.58 -11.09
CA GLU A 203 -17.52 34.10 -9.76
C GLU A 203 -18.42 33.54 -8.61
N ALA A 204 -19.73 33.46 -8.85
CA ALA A 204 -20.66 33.00 -7.83
C ALA A 204 -20.48 31.51 -7.52
N LYS A 205 -20.29 30.67 -8.55
CA LYS A 205 -20.01 29.24 -8.39
C LYS A 205 -18.65 29.02 -7.77
N LEU A 206 -17.63 29.76 -8.22
CA LEU A 206 -16.29 29.66 -7.65
C LEU A 206 -16.30 29.98 -6.15
N ALA A 207 -16.95 31.08 -5.76
CA ALA A 207 -17.07 31.45 -4.35
C ALA A 207 -17.78 30.36 -3.50
N ALA A 208 -18.82 29.73 -4.07
CA ALA A 208 -19.51 28.62 -3.39
C ALA A 208 -18.62 27.38 -3.25
N VAL A 209 -17.90 26.99 -4.31
CA VAL A 209 -16.99 25.83 -4.28
C VAL A 209 -15.83 26.07 -3.31
N LEU A 210 -15.24 27.27 -3.29
CA LEU A 210 -14.16 27.59 -2.35
C LEU A 210 -14.60 27.48 -0.89
N LYS A 211 -15.83 27.88 -0.54
CA LYS A 211 -16.37 27.69 0.80
C LYS A 211 -16.51 26.20 1.19
N VAL A 212 -16.90 25.36 0.23
CA VAL A 212 -16.96 23.90 0.46
C VAL A 212 -15.56 23.35 0.70
N LEU A 213 -14.60 23.74 -0.14
CA LEU A 213 -13.19 23.30 0.02
C LEU A 213 -12.60 23.78 1.36
N GLU A 214 -12.84 25.03 1.75
CA GLU A 214 -12.42 25.54 3.07
C GLU A 214 -12.99 24.69 4.22
N ALA A 215 -14.27 24.30 4.15
CA ALA A 215 -14.88 23.46 5.17
C ALA A 215 -14.33 22.01 5.19
N VAL A 216 -13.88 21.51 4.05
CA VAL A 216 -13.29 20.16 3.94
C VAL A 216 -11.86 20.13 4.46
N TYR A 217 -11.08 21.23 4.24
CA TYR A 217 -9.67 21.33 4.64
C TYR A 217 -9.46 21.98 6.02
N SER A 218 -10.51 22.37 6.73
CA SER A 218 -10.45 22.93 8.10
C SER A 218 -10.44 21.85 9.18
#